data_8eb28280c10c58fa0abb47d8f4dfcd76
#
_entry.id   8eb28280c10c58fa0abb47d8f4dfcd76
#
_cell.length_a   1.000
_cell.length_b   1.000
_cell.length_c   1.000
_cell.angle_alpha   90.00
_cell.angle_beta   90.00
_cell.angle_gamma   90.00
#
_symmetry.space_group_name_H-M   'P 1'
#
loop_
_entity.id
_entity.type
_entity.pdbx_description
1 polymer ?
#
loop_
_entity_poly.entity_id
_entity_poly.type
_entity_poly.pdbx_seq_one_letter_code
_entity_poly.pdbx_strand_id
1 'polypeptide(L)'
;IYMLLMGLFFSVSSCDYLAVSDQMSGGLQNTDQIFENVAYTKRWYANVFAGIPDYSGINSLNVGAFKNPWAAICDELVVGYGNAAKANNSDKNAATAGFHRYGDCYKYIRQANIFLEKAHVITTSGTQGDRLEEDELNEMRANVRFMRAFYNYLLLEQYGPIILVK
;
A
#
# COMPACT_ATOMS: atom_id res chain seq x y z
N ILE A 1 24.38 -49.27 11.51
CA ILE A 1 23.51 -48.43 12.38
C ILE A 1 24.21 -47.11 12.72
N TYR A 2 25.51 -47.06 13.06
CA TYR A 2 26.21 -45.83 13.43
C TYR A 2 26.41 -44.90 12.21
N MET A 3 26.59 -45.39 10.99
CA MET A 3 26.67 -44.57 9.75
C MET A 3 25.35 -43.92 9.38
N LEU A 4 24.22 -44.55 9.71
CA LEU A 4 22.89 -44.02 9.44
C LEU A 4 22.51 -42.90 10.42
N LEU A 5 22.95 -43.00 11.66
CA LEU A 5 22.78 -41.94 12.69
C LEU A 5 23.65 -40.71 12.42
N MET A 6 24.82 -40.88 11.83
CA MET A 6 25.73 -39.78 11.51
C MET A 6 25.22 -38.96 10.31
N GLY A 7 24.46 -39.56 9.38
CA GLY A 7 23.82 -38.87 8.26
C GLY A 7 22.63 -37.99 8.68
N LEU A 8 21.98 -38.30 9.79
CA LEU A 8 20.80 -37.53 10.25
C LEU A 8 21.18 -36.20 10.93
N PHE A 9 22.40 -36.08 11.43
CA PHE A 9 22.87 -34.84 12.09
C PHE A 9 23.30 -33.74 11.11
N PHE A 10 23.55 -34.05 9.83
CA PHE A 10 23.93 -33.05 8.81
C PHE A 10 22.75 -32.38 8.10
N SER A 11 21.52 -32.81 8.34
CA SER A 11 20.33 -32.29 7.64
C SER A 11 19.65 -31.09 8.31
N VAL A 12 20.12 -30.62 9.46
CA VAL A 12 19.47 -29.50 10.21
C VAL A 12 20.15 -28.15 10.05
N SER A 13 21.27 -28.04 9.31
CA SER A 13 21.96 -26.75 9.14
C SER A 13 21.67 -26.03 7.80
N SER A 14 20.62 -26.45 7.08
CA SER A 14 20.31 -25.92 5.74
C SER A 14 19.51 -24.64 5.73
N CYS A 15 19.00 -24.16 6.87
CA CYS A 15 18.13 -22.98 6.86
C CYS A 15 18.88 -21.65 6.80
N ASP A 16 20.15 -21.63 7.13
CA ASP A 16 20.94 -20.38 7.18
C ASP A 16 21.65 -20.05 5.86
N TYR A 17 21.77 -21.04 4.95
CA TYR A 17 22.43 -20.84 3.65
C TYR A 17 21.61 -19.96 2.68
N LEU A 18 20.31 -19.82 2.89
CA LEU A 18 19.42 -18.98 2.08
C LEU A 18 19.15 -17.60 2.73
N ALA A 19 19.72 -17.32 3.88
CA ALA A 19 19.67 -15.99 4.48
C ALA A 19 20.54 -15.05 3.64
N VAL A 20 19.90 -14.19 2.87
CA VAL A 20 20.58 -13.14 2.12
C VAL A 20 21.15 -12.15 3.13
N SER A 21 22.48 -12.10 3.25
CA SER A 21 23.13 -11.12 4.12
C SER A 21 22.80 -9.70 3.65
N ASP A 22 22.74 -8.74 4.59
CA ASP A 22 22.49 -7.32 4.29
C ASP A 22 23.46 -6.75 3.23
N GLN A 23 24.67 -7.32 3.12
CA GLN A 23 25.65 -6.98 2.08
C GLN A 23 25.26 -7.50 0.69
N MET A 24 24.56 -8.62 0.59
CA MET A 24 24.08 -9.17 -0.70
C MET A 24 22.78 -8.53 -1.18
N SER A 25 22.00 -7.94 -0.27
CA SER A 25 20.75 -7.24 -0.60
C SER A 25 20.97 -5.90 -1.33
N GLY A 26 22.21 -5.50 -1.62
CA GLY A 26 22.51 -4.30 -2.38
C GLY A 26 22.04 -3.00 -1.73
N GLY A 27 21.94 -2.97 -0.41
CA GLY A 27 21.44 -1.82 0.33
C GLY A 27 19.91 -1.73 0.38
N LEU A 28 19.19 -2.79 0.01
CA LEU A 28 17.76 -2.90 0.23
C LEU A 28 17.51 -2.91 1.75
N GLN A 29 16.96 -1.83 2.26
CA GLN A 29 16.64 -1.72 3.66
C GLN A 29 15.49 -2.66 4.01
N ASN A 30 15.67 -3.45 5.06
CA ASN A 30 14.58 -4.19 5.67
C ASN A 30 13.53 -3.19 6.19
N THR A 31 12.26 -3.58 6.17
CA THR A 31 11.16 -2.77 6.71
C THR A 31 11.43 -2.29 8.13
N ASP A 32 12.11 -3.08 8.96
CA ASP A 32 12.45 -2.68 10.33
C ASP A 32 13.45 -1.52 10.35
N GLN A 33 14.48 -1.57 9.52
CA GLN A 33 15.46 -0.47 9.39
C GLN A 33 14.83 0.85 8.90
N ILE A 34 13.76 0.77 8.10
CA ILE A 34 13.02 1.96 7.65
C ILE A 34 12.39 2.66 8.84
N PHE A 35 11.81 1.93 9.77
CA PHE A 35 11.13 2.50 10.94
C PHE A 35 12.07 2.87 12.09
N GLU A 36 13.36 2.54 12.00
CA GLU A 36 14.41 3.07 12.89
C GLU A 36 14.89 4.47 12.49
N ASN A 37 14.51 4.96 11.31
CA ASN A 37 14.91 6.26 10.80
C ASN A 37 13.70 7.20 10.62
N VAL A 38 13.75 8.38 11.25
CA VAL A 38 12.67 9.37 11.25
C VAL A 38 12.30 9.80 9.84
N ALA A 39 13.29 10.11 8.98
CA ALA A 39 13.03 10.58 7.62
C ALA A 39 12.34 9.48 6.77
N TYR A 40 12.74 8.23 6.92
CA TYR A 40 12.12 7.12 6.19
C TYR A 40 10.73 6.80 6.73
N THR A 41 10.51 6.84 8.05
CA THR A 41 9.20 6.71 8.67
C THR A 41 8.23 7.78 8.17
N LYS A 42 8.66 9.06 8.12
CA LYS A 42 7.86 10.17 7.59
C LYS A 42 7.59 10.01 6.07
N ARG A 43 8.53 9.50 5.30
CA ARG A 43 8.31 9.18 3.87
C ARG A 43 7.31 8.06 3.69
N TRP A 44 7.38 7.02 4.52
CA TRP A 44 6.39 5.95 4.50
C TRP A 44 4.99 6.47 4.85
N TYR A 45 4.89 7.29 5.89
CA TYR A 45 3.66 7.98 6.25
C TYR A 45 3.10 8.79 5.06
N ALA A 46 3.90 9.64 4.44
CA ALA A 46 3.49 10.42 3.28
C ALA A 46 3.03 9.53 2.11
N ASN A 47 3.68 8.39 1.89
CA ASN A 47 3.31 7.47 0.83
C ASN A 47 1.92 6.81 1.04
N VAL A 48 1.44 6.69 2.28
CA VAL A 48 0.07 6.21 2.55
C VAL A 48 -0.97 7.13 1.90
N PHE A 49 -0.68 8.42 1.74
CA PHE A 49 -1.60 9.41 1.13
C PHE A 49 -1.51 9.45 -0.40
N ALA A 50 -0.53 8.80 -1.01
CA ALA A 50 -0.33 8.84 -2.45
C ALA A 50 -1.46 8.17 -3.26
N GLY A 51 -2.31 7.40 -2.59
CA GLY A 51 -3.49 6.77 -3.19
C GLY A 51 -4.77 7.60 -3.13
N ILE A 52 -4.72 8.85 -2.69
CA ILE A 52 -5.91 9.72 -2.70
C ILE A 52 -6.31 10.01 -4.15
N PRO A 53 -7.59 9.76 -4.52
CA PRO A 53 -8.06 10.01 -5.87
C PRO A 53 -7.97 11.49 -6.25
N ASP A 54 -7.46 11.75 -7.45
CA ASP A 54 -7.47 13.08 -8.03
C ASP A 54 -8.78 13.29 -8.78
N TYR A 55 -9.75 13.92 -8.14
CA TYR A 55 -11.05 14.26 -8.72
C TYR A 55 -11.06 15.59 -9.47
N SER A 56 -9.94 16.31 -9.57
CA SER A 56 -9.87 17.62 -10.22
C SER A 56 -9.96 17.57 -11.75
N GLY A 57 -9.62 16.43 -12.35
CA GLY A 57 -9.55 16.27 -13.79
C GLY A 57 -10.83 15.69 -14.39
N ILE A 58 -11.78 16.53 -14.83
CA ILE A 58 -12.94 16.10 -15.62
C ILE A 58 -12.50 15.41 -16.93
N ASN A 59 -11.36 15.82 -17.46
CA ASN A 59 -10.81 15.31 -18.73
C ASN A 59 -9.92 14.07 -18.60
N SER A 60 -9.76 13.49 -17.43
CA SER A 60 -8.92 12.30 -17.35
C SER A 60 -9.69 11.04 -17.75
N LEU A 61 -10.01 11.00 -19.03
CA LEU A 61 -10.60 9.87 -19.74
C LEU A 61 -9.63 8.67 -19.82
N ASN A 62 -8.34 8.91 -19.60
CA ASN A 62 -7.34 7.90 -19.31
C ASN A 62 -7.42 7.55 -17.82
N VAL A 63 -8.21 6.60 -17.56
CA VAL A 63 -8.68 6.23 -16.25
C VAL A 63 -7.64 5.42 -15.54
N GLY A 64 -6.79 6.09 -14.78
CA GLY A 64 -6.03 5.43 -13.71
C GLY A 64 -6.92 5.14 -12.51
N ALA A 65 -6.50 4.25 -11.64
CA ALA A 65 -7.25 3.79 -10.48
C ALA A 65 -7.79 4.91 -9.57
N PHE A 66 -7.18 6.10 -9.62
CA PHE A 66 -7.49 7.23 -8.74
C PHE A 66 -7.96 8.49 -9.51
N LYS A 67 -8.49 8.33 -10.70
CA LYS A 67 -9.12 9.42 -11.44
C LYS A 67 -10.62 9.46 -11.19
N ASN A 68 -11.27 10.56 -11.53
CA ASN A 68 -12.72 10.72 -11.39
C ASN A 68 -13.46 10.16 -12.61
N PRO A 69 -14.02 8.95 -12.55
CA PRO A 69 -14.82 8.43 -13.65
C PRO A 69 -16.28 8.89 -13.60
N TRP A 70 -16.76 9.36 -12.45
CA TRP A 70 -18.18 9.44 -12.15
C TRP A 70 -18.89 10.44 -13.06
N ALA A 71 -18.32 11.63 -13.29
CA ALA A 71 -18.87 12.62 -14.20
C ALA A 71 -18.97 12.12 -15.64
N ALA A 72 -18.12 11.17 -16.03
CA ALA A 72 -18.08 10.63 -17.38
C ALA A 72 -18.95 9.38 -17.61
N ILE A 73 -19.46 8.79 -16.53
CA ILE A 73 -20.34 7.60 -16.57
C ILE A 73 -21.76 7.87 -16.10
N CYS A 74 -22.05 9.10 -15.66
CA CYS A 74 -23.42 9.58 -15.39
C CYS A 74 -23.93 10.39 -16.59
N ASP A 75 -25.19 10.79 -16.56
CA ASP A 75 -25.85 11.53 -17.62
C ASP A 75 -25.41 13.00 -17.75
N GLU A 76 -24.54 13.47 -16.85
CA GLU A 76 -24.08 14.87 -16.84
C GLU A 76 -23.07 15.18 -17.95
N LEU A 77 -22.35 14.18 -18.44
CA LEU A 77 -21.32 14.37 -19.45
C LEU A 77 -21.34 13.25 -20.49
N VAL A 78 -21.54 13.61 -21.74
CA VAL A 78 -21.37 12.68 -22.87
C VAL A 78 -19.94 12.70 -23.36
N VAL A 79 -19.28 11.57 -23.26
CA VAL A 79 -17.90 11.39 -23.71
C VAL A 79 -17.88 10.55 -24.97
N GLY A 80 -17.37 11.11 -26.07
CA GLY A 80 -17.34 10.44 -27.36
C GLY A 80 -16.24 9.41 -27.56
N TYR A 81 -15.31 9.25 -26.62
CA TYR A 81 -14.17 8.36 -26.77
C TYR A 81 -13.65 7.82 -25.42
N GLY A 82 -12.84 6.77 -25.48
CA GLY A 82 -12.20 6.18 -24.30
C GLY A 82 -13.10 5.24 -23.50
N ASN A 83 -12.64 4.87 -22.33
CA ASN A 83 -13.33 3.90 -21.47
C ASN A 83 -14.66 4.41 -20.90
N ALA A 84 -14.81 5.72 -20.74
CA ALA A 84 -16.04 6.32 -20.25
C ALA A 84 -17.18 6.20 -21.28
N ALA A 85 -16.90 6.37 -22.59
CA ALA A 85 -17.89 6.14 -23.64
C ALA A 85 -18.44 4.71 -23.60
N LYS A 86 -17.58 3.72 -23.31
CA LYS A 86 -18.00 2.32 -23.17
C LYS A 86 -18.90 2.07 -21.96
N ALA A 87 -18.72 2.84 -20.88
CA ALA A 87 -19.59 2.72 -19.71
C ALA A 87 -21.04 3.08 -20.05
N ASN A 88 -21.24 4.16 -20.80
CA ASN A 88 -22.57 4.59 -21.23
C ASN A 88 -23.23 3.63 -22.24
N ASN A 89 -22.44 2.83 -22.94
CA ASN A 89 -22.93 1.83 -23.92
C ASN A 89 -23.16 0.44 -23.30
N SER A 90 -23.23 0.32 -21.99
CA SER A 90 -23.41 -0.96 -21.25
C SER A 90 -22.30 -2.00 -21.48
N ASP A 91 -21.16 -1.61 -22.01
CA ASP A 91 -19.99 -2.49 -22.22
C ASP A 91 -19.18 -2.72 -20.95
N LYS A 92 -19.57 -2.10 -19.83
CA LYS A 92 -18.86 -2.20 -18.56
C LYS A 92 -19.43 -3.28 -17.68
N ASN A 93 -18.55 -4.13 -17.22
CA ASN A 93 -18.81 -5.14 -16.20
C ASN A 93 -17.59 -5.28 -15.28
N ALA A 94 -17.67 -6.13 -14.27
CA ALA A 94 -16.59 -6.32 -13.31
C ALA A 94 -15.23 -6.69 -13.92
N ALA A 95 -15.22 -7.31 -15.11
CA ALA A 95 -14.00 -7.70 -15.81
C ALA A 95 -13.47 -6.61 -16.76
N THR A 96 -14.35 -5.72 -17.23
CA THR A 96 -14.01 -4.72 -18.25
C THR A 96 -14.10 -3.27 -17.76
N ALA A 97 -14.43 -3.07 -16.48
CA ALA A 97 -14.46 -1.75 -15.88
C ALA A 97 -13.06 -1.12 -15.93
N GLY A 98 -12.81 -0.15 -16.75
CA GLY A 98 -11.53 0.53 -16.88
C GLY A 98 -11.10 1.37 -15.67
N PHE A 99 -11.75 1.20 -14.52
CA PHE A 99 -11.58 1.98 -13.29
C PHE A 99 -11.18 1.10 -12.11
N HIS A 100 -10.34 0.10 -12.36
CA HIS A 100 -9.94 -0.84 -11.33
C HIS A 100 -9.12 -0.15 -10.24
N ARG A 101 -9.67 -0.09 -9.03
CA ARG A 101 -8.99 0.40 -7.81
C ARG A 101 -8.57 -0.72 -6.88
N TYR A 102 -9.02 -1.95 -7.15
CA TYR A 102 -8.92 -3.05 -6.20
C TYR A 102 -7.47 -3.27 -5.72
N GLY A 103 -6.56 -3.52 -6.64
CA GLY A 103 -5.15 -3.76 -6.31
C GLY A 103 -4.47 -2.57 -5.66
N ASP A 104 -4.75 -1.35 -6.16
CA ASP A 104 -4.14 -0.14 -5.64
C ASP A 104 -4.64 0.19 -4.23
N CYS A 105 -5.94 0.08 -3.96
CA CYS A 105 -6.47 0.30 -2.61
C CYS A 105 -5.89 -0.70 -1.60
N TYR A 106 -5.81 -1.99 -1.94
CA TYR A 106 -5.21 -2.99 -1.06
C TYR A 106 -3.70 -2.78 -0.88
N LYS A 107 -3.00 -2.25 -1.87
CA LYS A 107 -1.61 -1.82 -1.74
C LYS A 107 -1.47 -0.75 -0.64
N TYR A 108 -2.31 0.28 -0.64
CA TYR A 108 -2.25 1.34 0.36
C TYR A 108 -2.80 0.92 1.72
N ILE A 109 -3.79 0.04 1.78
CA ILE A 109 -4.24 -0.60 3.02
C ILE A 109 -3.09 -1.40 3.66
N ARG A 110 -2.33 -2.16 2.86
CA ARG A 110 -1.14 -2.87 3.34
C ARG A 110 -0.08 -1.89 3.87
N GLN A 111 0.18 -0.80 3.16
CA GLN A 111 1.12 0.23 3.60
C GLN A 111 0.70 0.85 4.94
N ALA A 112 -0.60 1.14 5.09
CA ALA A 112 -1.18 1.64 6.33
C ALA A 112 -1.04 0.62 7.48
N ASN A 113 -1.31 -0.66 7.23
CA ASN A 113 -1.17 -1.71 8.23
C ASN A 113 0.28 -1.86 8.71
N ILE A 114 1.26 -1.88 7.79
CA ILE A 114 2.68 -1.95 8.13
C ILE A 114 3.09 -0.74 8.97
N PHE A 115 2.65 0.47 8.61
CA PHE A 115 2.93 1.66 9.41
C PHE A 115 2.36 1.56 10.83
N LEU A 116 1.10 1.13 10.96
CA LEU A 116 0.44 1.00 12.26
C LEU A 116 1.07 -0.06 13.15
N GLU A 117 1.64 -1.10 12.56
CA GLU A 117 2.33 -2.19 13.25
C GLU A 117 3.76 -1.80 13.67
N LYS A 118 4.52 -1.19 12.75
CA LYS A 118 5.96 -1.03 12.90
C LYS A 118 6.41 0.36 13.37
N ALA A 119 5.63 1.42 13.11
CA ALA A 119 6.03 2.76 13.51
C ALA A 119 6.04 2.91 15.04
N HIS A 120 7.14 3.40 15.58
CA HIS A 120 7.36 3.60 17.00
C HIS A 120 8.09 4.93 17.27
N VAL A 121 8.16 5.32 18.53
CA VAL A 121 8.91 6.49 18.97
C VAL A 121 10.39 6.31 18.68
N ILE A 122 11.03 7.30 18.06
CA ILE A 122 12.45 7.28 17.73
C ILE A 122 13.12 8.40 18.51
N THR A 123 13.85 8.03 19.56
CA THR A 123 14.54 8.98 20.45
C THR A 123 15.92 9.34 19.95
N THR A 124 16.55 8.46 19.16
CA THR A 124 17.90 8.62 18.65
C THR A 124 17.91 8.31 17.17
N SER A 125 17.88 9.32 16.32
CA SER A 125 18.15 9.13 14.90
C SER A 125 19.62 9.37 14.62
N GLY A 126 20.19 8.66 13.64
CA GLY A 126 21.60 8.82 13.23
C GLY A 126 21.93 10.21 12.68
N THR A 127 20.95 11.08 12.48
CA THR A 127 21.10 12.48 12.12
C THR A 127 20.79 13.32 13.36
N GLN A 128 21.75 14.13 13.77
CA GLN A 128 21.67 14.96 14.97
C GLN A 128 20.44 15.89 14.90
N GLY A 129 19.43 15.64 15.72
CA GLY A 129 18.26 16.50 15.89
C GLY A 129 16.92 15.90 15.43
N ASP A 130 16.92 14.84 14.63
CA ASP A 130 15.66 14.23 14.18
C ASP A 130 15.13 13.25 15.22
N ARG A 131 13.97 13.58 15.78
CA ARG A 131 13.22 12.72 16.70
C ARG A 131 11.82 12.51 16.18
N LEU A 132 11.22 11.41 16.55
CA LEU A 132 9.79 11.15 16.38
C LEU A 132 9.19 10.99 17.77
N GLU A 133 8.56 12.05 18.24
CA GLU A 133 7.94 12.12 19.56
C GLU A 133 6.60 11.35 19.58
N GLU A 134 6.14 10.98 20.76
CA GLU A 134 4.93 10.18 20.93
C GLU A 134 3.68 10.91 20.43
N ASP A 135 3.56 12.20 20.67
CA ASP A 135 2.41 13.00 20.25
C ASP A 135 2.32 13.06 18.71
N GLU A 136 3.44 13.34 18.04
CA GLU A 136 3.53 13.34 16.58
C GLU A 136 3.19 11.95 16.01
N LEU A 137 3.74 10.89 16.60
CA LEU A 137 3.46 9.52 16.18
C LEU A 137 1.98 9.15 16.35
N ASN A 138 1.34 9.58 17.42
CA ASN A 138 -0.07 9.33 17.68
C ASN A 138 -0.96 10.06 16.66
N GLU A 139 -0.62 11.30 16.30
CA GLU A 139 -1.29 12.03 15.23
C GLU A 139 -1.13 11.30 13.88
N MET A 140 0.09 10.90 13.54
CA MET A 140 0.35 10.13 12.31
C MET A 140 -0.44 8.82 12.28
N ARG A 141 -0.50 8.10 13.39
CA ARG A 141 -1.30 6.86 13.50
C ARG A 141 -2.80 7.10 13.33
N ALA A 142 -3.33 8.21 13.88
CA ALA A 142 -4.73 8.58 13.71
C ALA A 142 -5.04 8.85 12.23
N ASN A 143 -4.20 9.62 11.56
CA ASN A 143 -4.31 9.93 10.14
C ASN A 143 -4.21 8.67 9.27
N VAL A 144 -3.30 7.77 9.57
CA VAL A 144 -3.15 6.49 8.84
C VAL A 144 -4.36 5.57 9.03
N ARG A 145 -4.95 5.53 10.25
CA ARG A 145 -6.21 4.80 10.49
C ARG A 145 -7.36 5.37 9.66
N PHE A 146 -7.45 6.70 9.57
CA PHE A 146 -8.42 7.36 8.70
C PHE A 146 -8.20 6.98 7.24
N MET A 147 -6.98 7.06 6.73
CA MET A 147 -6.67 6.69 5.35
C MET A 147 -6.97 5.22 5.04
N ARG A 148 -6.68 4.33 5.98
CA ARG A 148 -7.04 2.92 5.85
C ARG A 148 -8.56 2.72 5.72
N ALA A 149 -9.34 3.42 6.53
CA ALA A 149 -10.81 3.39 6.45
C ALA A 149 -11.29 3.98 5.12
N PHE A 150 -10.69 5.07 4.66
CA PHE A 150 -11.01 5.71 3.39
C PHE A 150 -10.77 4.78 2.19
N TYR A 151 -9.64 4.07 2.14
CA TYR A 151 -9.39 3.10 1.06
C TYR A 151 -10.36 1.91 1.10
N ASN A 152 -10.76 1.45 2.28
CA ASN A 152 -11.83 0.45 2.40
C ASN A 152 -13.18 1.00 1.92
N TYR A 153 -13.49 2.27 2.19
CA TYR A 153 -14.68 2.93 1.67
C TYR A 153 -14.68 2.98 0.14
N LEU A 154 -13.57 3.36 -0.49
CA LEU A 154 -13.44 3.38 -1.96
C LEU A 154 -13.65 1.98 -2.58
N LEU A 155 -13.18 0.94 -1.91
CA LEU A 155 -13.44 -0.44 -2.33
C LEU A 155 -14.90 -0.80 -2.20
N LEU A 156 -15.51 -0.48 -1.06
CA LEU A 156 -16.93 -0.76 -0.79
C LEU A 156 -17.84 -0.04 -1.78
N GLU A 157 -17.55 1.24 -2.07
CA GLU A 157 -18.29 2.06 -3.02
C GLU A 157 -18.32 1.44 -4.43
N GLN A 158 -17.20 0.88 -4.88
CA GLN A 158 -17.06 0.39 -6.25
C GLN A 158 -17.38 -1.10 -6.41
N TYR A 159 -17.08 -1.93 -5.40
CA TYR A 159 -17.15 -3.38 -5.52
C TYR A 159 -18.18 -4.05 -4.60
N GLY A 160 -18.82 -3.30 -3.69
CA GLY A 160 -19.74 -3.85 -2.70
C GLY A 160 -18.97 -4.57 -1.57
N PRO A 161 -19.44 -5.71 -1.09
CA PRO A 161 -18.79 -6.43 0.00
C PRO A 161 -17.32 -6.75 -0.28
N ILE A 162 -16.43 -6.37 0.63
CA ILE A 162 -14.97 -6.49 0.49
C ILE A 162 -14.36 -7.33 1.60
N ILE A 163 -13.15 -7.82 1.35
CA ILE A 163 -12.35 -8.52 2.37
C ILE A 163 -11.65 -7.48 3.24
N LEU A 164 -11.93 -7.52 4.55
CA LEU A 164 -11.24 -6.69 5.52
C LEU A 164 -9.92 -7.34 5.91
N VAL A 165 -8.82 -6.68 5.58
CA VAL A 165 -7.45 -7.09 5.94
C VAL A 165 -6.99 -6.26 7.13
N LYS A 166 -6.53 -6.99 8.16
CA LYS A 166 -5.94 -6.40 9.38
C LYS A 166 -4.43 -6.39 9.27
#